data_a959a62370eafea9757cfbcc98477885
#
_entry.id   a959a62370eafea9757cfbcc98477885
#
_cell.length_a   1.000
_cell.length_b   1.000
_cell.length_c   1.000
_cell.angle_alpha   90.00
_cell.angle_beta   90.00
_cell.angle_gamma   90.00
#
_symmetry.space_group_name_H-M   'P 1'
#
loop_
_entity.id
_entity.type
_entity.pdbx_description
1 polymer ?
#
loop_
_entity_poly.entity_id
_entity_poly.type
_entity_poly.pdbx_seq_one_letter_code
_entity_poly.pdbx_strand_id
1 'polypeptide(L)'
;MHKGAAKTRPVQESGMDSRHDSIVDHAVEEEANALPGKHCVYSSLRTSLRRYGVNMAESELFMLCGSMCAEYSGDLKRFGPEKYPEQLQEMAASGGPVIRVEPWIAGVSDETDLLRVLTSGYGTMLHTSSTALTYHDVYVKNYPRGHVIELCGLDLGERTAQVNDSFLLDSSGQAMTYVGPARLDDLMQGIIEYAWLVEQPVRLSPGELHAACAYHIRQYVTGHEAVWRGVPSPDESANQTGKAATGKQVKRGDAGYRAFVDDFRLLADMEDQDFRTYCHEIYYNLRLGSALHLTDYTADYCLRHQATLGPQAQHVIELAQSLYADWHKLNLYIYKTGLQLRKQRIPEIRERALNLIERQRHMLEKLMVLTEQAAD
;
A
#
# COMPACT_ATOMS: atom_id res chain seq x y z
N MET A 1 87.41 -1.94 24.86
CA MET A 1 86.92 -2.75 23.76
C MET A 1 85.50 -3.22 24.06
N HIS A 2 84.52 -2.46 23.66
CA HIS A 2 83.12 -2.87 23.86
C HIS A 2 82.45 -2.98 22.45
N LYS A 3 82.02 -4.17 22.11
CA LYS A 3 81.24 -4.47 20.91
C LYS A 3 79.74 -4.20 21.22
N GLY A 4 79.17 -3.20 20.56
CA GLY A 4 77.74 -2.95 20.62
C GLY A 4 77.00 -3.91 19.72
N ALA A 5 76.08 -4.63 20.27
CA ALA A 5 75.13 -5.45 19.51
C ALA A 5 73.93 -4.61 19.06
N ALA A 6 73.72 -4.54 17.76
CA ALA A 6 72.54 -3.91 17.17
C ALA A 6 71.31 -4.80 17.41
N LYS A 7 70.30 -4.20 18.09
CA LYS A 7 68.93 -4.79 18.20
C LYS A 7 68.14 -4.48 16.95
N THR A 8 67.89 -5.49 16.15
CA THR A 8 66.88 -5.48 15.11
C THR A 8 65.49 -5.42 15.73
N ARG A 9 64.70 -4.40 15.43
CA ARG A 9 63.27 -4.32 15.74
C ARG A 9 62.50 -5.24 14.79
N PRO A 10 61.49 -6.01 15.28
CA PRO A 10 60.61 -6.74 14.40
C PRO A 10 59.69 -5.73 13.69
N VAL A 11 59.52 -5.96 12.39
CA VAL A 11 58.51 -5.32 11.56
C VAL A 11 57.14 -5.74 12.07
N GLN A 12 56.35 -4.83 12.57
CA GLN A 12 54.93 -5.05 12.84
C GLN A 12 54.25 -5.22 11.46
N GLU A 13 53.84 -6.44 11.18
CA GLU A 13 52.81 -6.69 10.18
C GLU A 13 51.56 -5.91 10.59
N SER A 14 51.21 -4.92 9.79
CA SER A 14 49.92 -4.24 9.89
C SER A 14 48.86 -5.27 9.54
N GLY A 15 48.21 -5.82 10.58
CA GLY A 15 46.98 -6.58 10.41
C GLY A 15 46.01 -5.74 9.61
N MET A 16 45.61 -6.25 8.45
CA MET A 16 44.41 -5.81 7.72
C MET A 16 43.26 -6.01 8.70
N ASP A 17 42.84 -4.90 9.27
CA ASP A 17 41.63 -4.80 10.06
C ASP A 17 40.48 -5.15 9.09
N SER A 18 40.03 -6.39 9.16
CA SER A 18 38.78 -6.82 8.53
C SER A 18 37.65 -6.11 9.26
N ARG A 19 37.43 -4.84 8.87
CA ARG A 19 36.19 -4.17 9.24
C ARG A 19 35.09 -4.98 8.59
N HIS A 20 34.37 -5.68 9.44
CA HIS A 20 33.10 -6.29 9.12
C HIS A 20 32.28 -5.28 8.31
N ASP A 21 31.95 -5.65 7.07
CA ASP A 21 30.88 -5.05 6.31
C ASP A 21 29.55 -5.41 7.00
N SER A 22 29.34 -4.84 8.16
CA SER A 22 28.19 -5.11 8.98
C SER A 22 27.46 -3.81 9.27
N ILE A 23 26.22 -3.82 8.87
CA ILE A 23 25.15 -3.13 9.58
C ILE A 23 25.10 -1.64 9.26
N VAL A 24 24.27 -1.30 8.33
CA VAL A 24 23.51 -0.05 8.44
C VAL A 24 22.48 -0.30 9.55
N ASP A 25 22.97 -0.27 10.79
CA ASP A 25 22.14 -0.25 11.98
C ASP A 25 21.64 1.21 12.10
N HIS A 26 20.58 1.52 11.37
CA HIS A 26 19.76 2.66 11.73
C HIS A 26 19.14 2.25 13.07
N ALA A 27 19.75 2.70 14.16
CA ALA A 27 19.32 2.46 15.51
C ALA A 27 17.81 2.58 15.58
N VAL A 28 17.15 1.44 15.68
CA VAL A 28 15.70 1.34 15.82
C VAL A 28 15.43 1.81 17.24
N GLU A 29 15.25 3.12 17.44
CA GLU A 29 14.72 3.62 18.70
C GLU A 29 13.38 2.92 18.95
N GLU A 30 13.08 2.58 20.17
CA GLU A 30 11.87 1.83 20.58
C GLU A 30 10.56 2.49 20.08
N GLU A 31 10.57 3.78 19.73
CA GLU A 31 9.44 4.50 19.13
C GLU A 31 9.12 4.12 17.67
N ALA A 32 10.02 3.42 17.00
CA ALA A 32 9.83 2.99 15.60
C ALA A 32 9.20 1.60 15.47
N ASN A 33 8.69 1.01 16.54
CA ASN A 33 8.00 -0.27 16.47
C ASN A 33 6.79 -0.22 15.54
N ALA A 34 6.59 -1.31 14.79
CA ALA A 34 5.44 -1.46 13.93
C ALA A 34 4.13 -1.20 14.70
N LEU A 35 3.34 -0.27 14.21
CA LEU A 35 1.98 -0.11 14.70
C LEU A 35 1.06 -0.99 13.86
N PRO A 36 0.13 -1.75 14.48
CA PRO A 36 -0.84 -2.52 13.74
C PRO A 36 -1.58 -1.64 12.73
N GLY A 37 -1.65 -2.10 11.49
CA GLY A 37 -2.29 -1.40 10.39
C GLY A 37 -3.53 -2.10 9.88
N LYS A 38 -4.17 -1.48 8.89
CA LYS A 38 -5.33 -2.01 8.18
C LYS A 38 -4.99 -2.39 6.74
N HIS A 39 -3.87 -1.87 6.20
CA HIS A 39 -3.41 -2.13 4.83
C HIS A 39 -1.90 -2.12 4.77
N CYS A 40 -1.30 -3.16 4.17
CA CYS A 40 0.15 -3.37 4.17
C CYS A 40 0.95 -2.18 3.60
N VAL A 41 0.48 -1.56 2.52
CA VAL A 41 1.15 -0.40 1.89
C VAL A 41 1.19 0.80 2.84
N TYR A 42 0.01 1.23 3.32
CA TYR A 42 -0.08 2.45 4.13
C TYR A 42 0.50 2.27 5.52
N SER A 43 0.38 1.09 6.12
CA SER A 43 0.97 0.81 7.43
C SER A 43 2.50 0.76 7.37
N SER A 44 3.09 0.15 6.33
CA SER A 44 4.55 0.14 6.14
C SER A 44 5.07 1.54 5.85
N LEU A 45 4.40 2.29 4.96
CA LEU A 45 4.77 3.68 4.66
C LEU A 45 4.64 4.59 5.90
N ARG A 46 3.56 4.48 6.67
CA ARG A 46 3.39 5.19 7.95
C ARG A 46 4.56 4.93 8.88
N THR A 47 4.98 3.68 9.00
CA THR A 47 6.08 3.29 9.89
C THR A 47 7.41 3.85 9.38
N SER A 48 7.70 3.77 8.10
CA SER A 48 8.88 4.38 7.48
C SER A 48 8.92 5.91 7.72
N LEU A 49 7.82 6.61 7.50
CA LEU A 49 7.74 8.07 7.68
C LEU A 49 7.99 8.50 9.15
N ARG A 50 7.47 7.73 10.12
CA ARG A 50 7.65 8.02 11.55
C ARG A 50 9.10 8.03 11.98
N ARG A 51 9.97 7.21 11.39
CA ARG A 51 11.42 7.22 11.66
C ARG A 51 12.07 8.57 11.38
N TYR A 52 11.48 9.35 10.51
CA TYR A 52 11.95 10.68 10.13
C TYR A 52 11.12 11.81 10.75
N GLY A 53 10.34 11.51 11.80
CA GLY A 53 9.53 12.48 12.51
C GLY A 53 8.25 12.91 11.79
N VAL A 54 7.90 12.28 10.66
CA VAL A 54 6.67 12.56 9.91
C VAL A 54 5.57 11.62 10.37
N ASN A 55 4.70 12.11 11.23
CA ASN A 55 3.59 11.33 11.77
C ASN A 55 2.33 11.55 10.91
N MET A 56 2.07 10.62 10.01
CA MET A 56 0.87 10.56 9.16
C MET A 56 0.07 9.30 9.47
N ALA A 57 -1.26 9.42 9.44
CA ALA A 57 -2.15 8.27 9.59
C ALA A 57 -2.32 7.53 8.26
N GLU A 58 -2.73 6.24 8.32
CA GLU A 58 -3.02 5.48 7.10
C GLU A 58 -4.12 6.11 6.26
N SER A 59 -5.12 6.73 6.90
CA SER A 59 -6.19 7.45 6.21
C SER A 59 -5.67 8.67 5.43
N GLU A 60 -4.72 9.41 5.99
CA GLU A 60 -4.07 10.53 5.29
C GLU A 60 -3.26 10.03 4.08
N LEU A 61 -2.49 8.96 4.25
CA LEU A 61 -1.74 8.33 3.16
C LEU A 61 -2.67 7.76 2.07
N PHE A 62 -3.77 7.13 2.46
CA PHE A 62 -4.79 6.65 1.53
C PHE A 62 -5.38 7.79 0.68
N MET A 63 -5.68 8.94 1.31
CA MET A 63 -6.19 10.10 0.59
C MET A 63 -5.14 10.69 -0.37
N LEU A 64 -3.87 10.73 0.02
CA LEU A 64 -2.76 11.22 -0.81
C LEU A 64 -2.43 10.30 -1.98
N CYS A 65 -2.61 8.99 -1.83
CA CYS A 65 -2.31 8.02 -2.89
C CYS A 65 -3.41 7.89 -3.96
N GLY A 66 -4.49 8.65 -3.88
CA GLY A 66 -5.60 8.50 -4.83
C GLY A 66 -6.28 7.12 -4.83
N SER A 67 -6.02 6.32 -3.80
CA SER A 67 -6.42 4.90 -3.73
C SER A 67 -7.93 4.68 -3.68
N MET A 68 -8.71 5.74 -3.52
CA MET A 68 -10.15 5.72 -3.70
C MET A 68 -10.57 5.48 -5.16
N CYS A 69 -9.68 5.78 -6.13
CA CYS A 69 -9.93 5.61 -7.57
C CYS A 69 -9.65 4.18 -8.01
N ALA A 70 -10.40 3.21 -7.46
CA ALA A 70 -10.28 1.81 -7.88
C ALA A 70 -10.46 1.65 -9.40
N GLU A 71 -9.66 0.75 -9.98
CA GLU A 71 -9.63 0.46 -11.41
C GLU A 71 -10.37 -0.82 -11.77
N TYR A 72 -10.97 -0.83 -12.94
CA TYR A 72 -11.60 -2.01 -13.53
C TYR A 72 -11.34 -2.10 -15.04
N SER A 73 -10.81 -3.23 -15.49
CA SER A 73 -10.47 -3.51 -16.89
C SER A 73 -11.30 -4.64 -17.53
N GLY A 74 -12.42 -5.03 -16.91
CA GLY A 74 -13.30 -6.10 -17.39
C GLY A 74 -12.90 -7.50 -16.91
N ASP A 75 -12.07 -7.64 -15.88
CA ASP A 75 -11.79 -8.89 -15.22
C ASP A 75 -12.28 -8.83 -13.75
N LEU A 76 -13.34 -9.58 -13.44
CA LEU A 76 -13.96 -9.61 -12.11
C LEU A 76 -13.02 -10.07 -10.98
N LYS A 77 -11.88 -10.70 -11.32
CA LYS A 77 -10.85 -11.06 -10.35
C LYS A 77 -9.89 -9.89 -10.04
N ARG A 78 -9.97 -8.81 -10.84
CA ARG A 78 -9.04 -7.67 -10.77
C ARG A 78 -9.84 -6.38 -10.63
N PHE A 79 -10.17 -6.05 -9.43
CA PHE A 79 -10.79 -4.79 -9.07
C PHE A 79 -10.13 -4.25 -7.80
N GLY A 80 -9.71 -3.01 -7.82
CA GLY A 80 -9.07 -2.39 -6.67
C GLY A 80 -8.33 -1.12 -7.04
N PRO A 81 -7.58 -0.55 -6.11
CA PRO A 81 -6.75 0.61 -6.38
C PRO A 81 -5.69 0.28 -7.45
N GLU A 82 -5.12 1.32 -8.01
CA GLU A 82 -3.96 1.23 -8.90
C GLU A 82 -2.87 0.34 -8.29
N LYS A 83 -2.01 -0.18 -9.15
CA LYS A 83 -0.89 -0.98 -8.68
C LYS A 83 0.00 -0.18 -7.72
N TYR A 84 0.69 -0.88 -6.87
CA TYR A 84 1.55 -0.30 -5.84
C TYR A 84 2.48 0.83 -6.34
N PRO A 85 3.20 0.71 -7.47
CA PRO A 85 4.04 1.80 -7.97
C PRO A 85 3.24 3.05 -8.33
N GLU A 86 2.10 2.89 -8.99
CA GLU A 86 1.24 3.99 -9.42
C GLU A 86 0.65 4.75 -8.21
N GLN A 87 0.24 4.03 -7.17
CA GLN A 87 -0.24 4.65 -5.92
C GLN A 87 0.83 5.54 -5.27
N LEU A 88 2.08 5.09 -5.24
CA LEU A 88 3.17 5.87 -4.67
C LEU A 88 3.56 7.08 -5.53
N GLN A 89 3.42 6.97 -6.85
CA GLN A 89 3.61 8.11 -7.76
C GLN A 89 2.51 9.16 -7.60
N GLU A 90 1.26 8.74 -7.47
CA GLU A 90 0.12 9.65 -7.20
C GLU A 90 0.32 10.42 -5.89
N MET A 91 0.82 9.76 -4.86
CA MET A 91 1.12 10.43 -3.59
C MET A 91 2.18 11.53 -3.77
N ALA A 92 3.26 11.26 -4.48
CA ALA A 92 4.30 12.25 -4.76
C ALA A 92 3.75 13.42 -5.61
N ALA A 93 2.93 13.13 -6.64
CA ALA A 93 2.28 14.13 -7.46
C ALA A 93 1.32 15.04 -6.67
N SER A 94 0.79 14.55 -5.57
CA SER A 94 -0.09 15.30 -4.65
C SER A 94 0.67 16.08 -3.57
N GLY A 95 2.00 16.22 -3.69
CA GLY A 95 2.85 16.92 -2.73
C GLY A 95 3.29 16.08 -1.52
N GLY A 96 2.96 14.80 -1.51
CA GLY A 96 3.42 13.84 -0.50
C GLY A 96 4.89 13.44 -0.67
N PRO A 97 5.38 12.53 0.15
CA PRO A 97 6.75 12.03 0.08
C PRO A 97 7.12 11.49 -1.29
N VAL A 98 8.30 11.85 -1.78
CA VAL A 98 8.82 11.37 -3.08
C VAL A 98 9.37 9.96 -2.90
N ILE A 99 8.77 9.01 -3.60
CA ILE A 99 9.13 7.59 -3.53
C ILE A 99 9.56 7.12 -4.92
N ARG A 100 10.69 6.43 -4.98
CA ARG A 100 11.11 5.70 -6.17
C ARG A 100 10.76 4.23 -6.01
N VAL A 101 10.27 3.61 -7.09
CA VAL A 101 9.95 2.20 -7.15
C VAL A 101 10.72 1.56 -8.30
N GLU A 102 11.39 0.44 -8.04
CA GLU A 102 12.10 -0.33 -9.05
C GLU A 102 11.64 -1.80 -9.03
N PRO A 103 11.49 -2.43 -10.20
CA PRO A 103 11.13 -3.84 -10.27
C PRO A 103 12.31 -4.72 -9.81
N TRP A 104 12.01 -5.82 -9.15
CA TRP A 104 12.99 -6.86 -8.88
C TRP A 104 13.09 -7.77 -10.10
N ILE A 105 14.27 -7.82 -10.71
CA ILE A 105 14.50 -8.61 -11.92
C ILE A 105 15.27 -9.88 -11.55
N ALA A 106 14.59 -11.02 -11.61
CA ALA A 106 15.18 -12.30 -11.26
C ALA A 106 16.44 -12.61 -12.09
N GLY A 107 17.53 -12.96 -11.42
CA GLY A 107 18.83 -13.22 -12.04
C GLY A 107 19.64 -11.98 -12.44
N VAL A 108 19.12 -10.78 -12.15
CA VAL A 108 19.81 -9.48 -12.36
C VAL A 108 19.91 -8.71 -11.06
N SER A 109 18.77 -8.53 -10.37
CA SER A 109 18.76 -7.87 -9.05
C SER A 109 19.28 -8.80 -7.97
N ASP A 110 20.04 -8.25 -7.04
CA ASP A 110 20.66 -8.98 -5.91
C ASP A 110 20.67 -8.17 -4.61
N GLU A 111 21.33 -8.71 -3.58
CA GLU A 111 21.44 -8.04 -2.28
C GLU A 111 22.14 -6.69 -2.33
N THR A 112 22.95 -6.41 -3.36
CA THR A 112 23.64 -5.11 -3.48
C THR A 112 22.65 -4.00 -3.84
N ASP A 113 21.57 -4.32 -4.57
CA ASP A 113 20.48 -3.39 -4.84
C ASP A 113 19.75 -3.00 -3.54
N LEU A 114 19.46 -4.00 -2.69
CA LEU A 114 18.84 -3.74 -1.37
C LEU A 114 19.76 -2.94 -0.46
N LEU A 115 21.05 -3.26 -0.44
CA LEU A 115 22.03 -2.53 0.35
C LEU A 115 22.16 -1.07 -0.13
N ARG A 116 22.17 -0.85 -1.45
CA ARG A 116 22.19 0.48 -2.03
C ARG A 116 21.00 1.33 -1.56
N VAL A 117 19.79 0.80 -1.62
CA VAL A 117 18.61 1.57 -1.20
C VAL A 117 18.52 1.78 0.30
N LEU A 118 19.00 0.84 1.11
CA LEU A 118 19.11 1.02 2.56
C LEU A 118 20.11 2.12 2.95
N THR A 119 21.20 2.25 2.19
CA THR A 119 22.25 3.23 2.49
C THR A 119 21.98 4.62 1.92
N SER A 120 21.24 4.69 0.82
CA SER A 120 20.98 5.95 0.10
C SER A 120 19.57 6.51 0.27
N GLY A 121 18.63 5.71 0.81
CA GLY A 121 17.23 6.09 0.99
C GLY A 121 16.88 6.45 2.43
N TYR A 122 15.68 7.02 2.59
CA TYR A 122 15.11 7.39 3.90
C TYR A 122 14.04 6.41 4.38
N GLY A 123 14.05 5.19 3.90
CA GLY A 123 13.11 4.12 4.26
C GLY A 123 12.87 3.26 3.05
N THR A 124 12.91 1.96 3.25
CA THR A 124 12.86 0.98 2.17
C THR A 124 11.67 0.05 2.40
N MET A 125 10.85 -0.09 1.40
CA MET A 125 9.70 -1.01 1.41
C MET A 125 9.91 -2.08 0.34
N LEU A 126 9.56 -3.31 0.67
CA LEU A 126 9.57 -4.44 -0.25
C LEU A 126 8.14 -4.88 -0.53
N HIS A 127 7.75 -4.89 -1.80
CA HIS A 127 6.58 -5.61 -2.27
C HIS A 127 7.01 -7.03 -2.61
N THR A 128 6.51 -7.99 -1.88
CA THR A 128 6.92 -9.39 -1.98
C THR A 128 5.74 -10.35 -2.02
N SER A 129 5.96 -11.57 -2.48
CA SER A 129 4.99 -12.64 -2.30
C SER A 129 4.89 -13.00 -0.82
N SER A 130 3.67 -13.09 -0.30
CA SER A 130 3.43 -13.49 1.10
C SER A 130 4.03 -14.85 1.45
N THR A 131 4.21 -15.74 0.48
CA THR A 131 4.81 -17.08 0.68
C THR A 131 6.32 -17.03 0.96
N ALA A 132 6.99 -15.93 0.69
CA ALA A 132 8.40 -15.72 1.04
C ALA A 132 8.59 -15.20 2.47
N LEU A 133 7.51 -14.85 3.16
CA LEU A 133 7.52 -14.32 4.53
C LEU A 133 7.47 -15.48 5.54
N THR A 134 8.56 -16.24 5.62
CA THR A 134 8.66 -17.50 6.39
C THR A 134 8.61 -17.33 7.91
N TYR A 135 8.64 -16.10 8.40
CA TYR A 135 8.46 -15.79 9.82
C TYR A 135 6.99 -15.89 10.28
N HIS A 136 6.04 -16.12 9.36
CA HIS A 136 4.63 -16.18 9.71
C HIS A 136 3.91 -17.35 9.02
N ASP A 137 3.53 -18.35 9.81
CA ASP A 137 2.89 -19.61 9.35
C ASP A 137 1.65 -19.42 8.46
N VAL A 138 0.86 -18.39 8.70
CA VAL A 138 -0.37 -18.12 7.95
C VAL A 138 -0.04 -17.72 6.52
N TYR A 139 1.02 -16.97 6.29
CA TYR A 139 1.42 -16.57 4.95
C TYR A 139 1.99 -17.72 4.14
N VAL A 140 2.84 -18.55 4.74
CA VAL A 140 3.47 -19.70 4.07
C VAL A 140 2.43 -20.71 3.59
N LYS A 141 1.33 -20.87 4.33
CA LYS A 141 0.28 -21.89 4.06
C LYS A 141 -0.82 -21.39 3.14
N ASN A 142 -0.91 -20.09 2.89
CA ASN A 142 -1.98 -19.50 2.10
C ASN A 142 -1.59 -19.30 0.63
N TYR A 143 -2.60 -18.99 -0.18
CA TYR A 143 -2.41 -18.62 -1.58
C TYR A 143 -1.46 -17.42 -1.71
N PRO A 144 -0.47 -17.43 -2.63
CA PRO A 144 0.46 -16.32 -2.81
C PRO A 144 -0.27 -15.00 -3.10
N ARG A 145 0.01 -13.98 -2.31
CA ARG A 145 -0.52 -12.63 -2.49
C ARG A 145 0.61 -11.62 -2.38
N GLY A 146 0.47 -10.50 -3.05
CA GLY A 146 1.35 -9.37 -2.85
C GLY A 146 1.22 -8.83 -1.43
N HIS A 147 2.35 -8.58 -0.78
CA HIS A 147 2.41 -8.01 0.56
C HIS A 147 3.55 -7.01 0.64
N VAL A 148 3.35 -5.91 1.37
CA VAL A 148 4.35 -4.86 1.54
C VAL A 148 4.84 -4.86 2.97
N ILE A 149 6.16 -4.90 3.11
CA ILE A 149 6.87 -4.83 4.39
C ILE A 149 7.93 -3.73 4.31
N GLU A 150 8.40 -3.27 5.45
CA GLU A 150 9.56 -2.38 5.54
C GLU A 150 10.84 -3.20 5.75
N LEU A 151 11.88 -2.88 4.98
CA LEU A 151 13.23 -3.40 5.15
C LEU A 151 14.02 -2.41 6.00
N CYS A 152 14.52 -2.88 7.15
CA CYS A 152 15.20 -2.04 8.15
C CYS A 152 16.71 -2.22 8.17
N GLY A 153 17.21 -3.36 7.73
CA GLY A 153 18.63 -3.67 7.72
C GLY A 153 18.95 -4.99 7.03
N LEU A 154 20.21 -5.21 6.71
CA LEU A 154 20.74 -6.44 6.12
C LEU A 154 21.97 -6.89 6.90
N ASP A 155 22.04 -8.18 7.19
CA ASP A 155 23.24 -8.88 7.61
C ASP A 155 23.60 -9.92 6.54
N LEU A 156 24.58 -9.56 5.68
CA LEU A 156 25.00 -10.42 4.59
C LEU A 156 25.80 -11.64 5.09
N GLY A 157 26.46 -11.54 6.25
CA GLY A 157 27.21 -12.64 6.87
C GLY A 157 26.28 -13.74 7.37
N GLU A 158 25.24 -13.37 8.08
CA GLU A 158 24.22 -14.27 8.63
C GLU A 158 23.09 -14.57 7.62
N ARG A 159 23.09 -13.96 6.45
CA ARG A 159 22.05 -14.07 5.43
C ARG A 159 20.65 -13.74 5.99
N THR A 160 20.55 -12.66 6.76
CA THR A 160 19.29 -12.18 7.35
C THR A 160 18.96 -10.75 6.96
N ALA A 161 17.68 -10.45 6.90
CA ALA A 161 17.14 -9.11 6.74
C ALA A 161 16.34 -8.74 7.98
N GLN A 162 16.55 -7.54 8.53
CA GLN A 162 15.68 -6.99 9.56
C GLN A 162 14.45 -6.38 8.88
N VAL A 163 13.28 -6.87 9.24
CA VAL A 163 12.03 -6.44 8.64
C VAL A 163 11.04 -5.94 9.69
N ASN A 164 10.17 -5.05 9.25
CA ASN A 164 9.06 -4.54 10.02
C ASN A 164 7.78 -4.74 9.19
N ASP A 165 6.91 -5.63 9.64
CA ASP A 165 5.64 -5.92 9.02
C ASP A 165 4.50 -5.41 9.92
N SER A 166 3.87 -4.35 9.48
CA SER A 166 2.83 -3.64 10.22
C SER A 166 1.43 -4.17 9.98
N PHE A 167 1.26 -5.16 9.10
CA PHE A 167 -0.05 -5.72 8.76
C PHE A 167 0.01 -7.22 8.55
N LEU A 168 0.01 -7.97 9.64
CA LEU A 168 -0.19 -9.40 9.65
C LEU A 168 -1.62 -9.74 10.08
N LEU A 169 -2.12 -10.87 9.65
CA LEU A 169 -3.37 -11.43 10.17
C LEU A 169 -3.07 -12.78 10.80
N ASP A 170 -3.49 -12.96 12.05
CA ASP A 170 -3.44 -14.26 12.70
C ASP A 170 -4.48 -15.22 12.11
N SER A 171 -4.52 -16.45 12.58
CA SER A 171 -5.47 -17.47 12.14
C SER A 171 -6.94 -17.12 12.45
N SER A 172 -7.20 -16.18 13.35
CA SER A 172 -8.52 -15.64 13.67
C SER A 172 -8.89 -14.42 12.80
N GLY A 173 -7.94 -13.89 12.03
CA GLY A 173 -8.08 -12.67 11.23
C GLY A 173 -7.86 -11.38 12.03
N GLN A 174 -7.27 -11.47 13.22
CA GLN A 174 -6.87 -10.31 14.01
C GLN A 174 -5.54 -9.74 13.48
N ALA A 175 -5.49 -8.42 13.36
CA ALA A 175 -4.28 -7.72 12.94
C ALA A 175 -3.18 -7.80 14.02
N MET A 176 -1.97 -8.12 13.58
CA MET A 176 -0.75 -8.17 14.39
C MET A 176 0.41 -7.53 13.62
N THR A 177 1.54 -7.40 14.29
CA THR A 177 2.78 -6.89 13.72
C THR A 177 3.92 -7.87 13.94
N TYR A 178 4.94 -7.79 13.10
CA TYR A 178 6.20 -8.48 13.29
C TYR A 178 7.35 -7.51 13.11
N VAL A 179 8.30 -7.54 14.05
CA VAL A 179 9.57 -6.82 13.94
C VAL A 179 10.67 -7.83 14.27
N GLY A 180 11.55 -8.10 13.34
CA GLY A 180 12.62 -9.07 13.58
C GLY A 180 13.28 -9.57 12.29
N PRO A 181 14.13 -10.60 12.41
CA PRO A 181 14.87 -11.13 11.28
C PRO A 181 14.00 -12.00 10.36
N ALA A 182 14.21 -11.84 9.06
CA ALA A 182 13.73 -12.74 8.01
C ALA A 182 14.93 -13.36 7.30
N ARG A 183 14.79 -14.57 6.76
CA ARG A 183 15.84 -15.16 5.94
C ARG A 183 15.96 -14.41 4.62
N LEU A 184 17.14 -13.88 4.32
CA LEU A 184 17.37 -13.05 3.14
C LEU A 184 17.11 -13.83 1.85
N ASP A 185 17.53 -15.09 1.78
CA ASP A 185 17.36 -15.94 0.60
C ASP A 185 15.88 -16.21 0.28
N ASP A 186 15.05 -16.46 1.31
CA ASP A 186 13.62 -16.68 1.13
C ASP A 186 12.94 -15.36 0.67
N LEU A 187 13.33 -14.25 1.29
CA LEU A 187 12.80 -12.94 0.97
C LEU A 187 13.10 -12.56 -0.49
N MET A 188 14.36 -12.70 -0.93
CA MET A 188 14.78 -12.37 -2.29
C MET A 188 14.07 -13.18 -3.38
N GLN A 189 13.66 -14.43 -3.09
CA GLN A 189 12.88 -15.23 -4.01
C GLN A 189 11.45 -14.71 -4.21
N GLY A 190 10.94 -13.95 -3.25
CA GLY A 190 9.57 -13.43 -3.29
C GLY A 190 9.46 -11.97 -3.68
N ILE A 191 10.52 -11.19 -3.70
CA ILE A 191 10.46 -9.76 -4.05
C ILE A 191 9.94 -9.59 -5.47
N ILE A 192 8.96 -8.71 -5.62
CA ILE A 192 8.36 -8.31 -6.90
C ILE A 192 8.95 -6.96 -7.32
N GLU A 193 9.02 -6.05 -6.38
CA GLU A 193 9.55 -4.70 -6.54
C GLU A 193 9.97 -4.15 -5.18
N TYR A 194 10.81 -3.13 -5.18
CA TYR A 194 11.21 -2.43 -3.98
C TYR A 194 11.08 -0.92 -4.17
N ALA A 195 10.79 -0.23 -3.09
CA ALA A 195 10.55 1.20 -3.07
C ALA A 195 11.32 1.86 -1.94
N TRP A 196 11.73 3.11 -2.13
CA TRP A 196 12.37 3.89 -1.07
C TRP A 196 12.05 5.38 -1.19
N LEU A 197 12.09 6.05 -0.06
CA LEU A 197 12.02 7.51 -0.02
C LEU A 197 13.34 8.09 -0.54
N VAL A 198 13.29 8.90 -1.60
CA VAL A 198 14.50 9.46 -2.24
C VAL A 198 15.03 10.68 -1.54
N GLU A 199 14.20 11.34 -0.74
CA GLU A 199 14.54 12.52 0.05
C GLU A 199 13.91 12.44 1.43
N GLN A 200 14.43 13.25 2.35
CA GLN A 200 13.87 13.31 3.69
C GLN A 200 12.41 13.75 3.61
N PRO A 201 11.47 12.95 4.13
CA PRO A 201 10.07 13.29 4.05
C PRO A 201 9.74 14.55 4.86
N VAL A 202 8.87 15.38 4.32
CA VAL A 202 8.38 16.60 4.94
C VAL A 202 6.90 16.42 5.29
N ARG A 203 6.50 16.96 6.44
CA ARG A 203 5.09 16.93 6.83
C ARG A 203 4.31 17.97 6.01
N LEU A 204 3.24 17.53 5.38
CA LEU A 204 2.27 18.43 4.74
C LEU A 204 1.52 19.27 5.77
N SER A 205 1.23 20.51 5.42
CA SER A 205 0.26 21.30 6.17
C SER A 205 -1.15 20.70 6.03
N PRO A 206 -2.08 20.96 6.97
CA PRO A 206 -3.45 20.52 6.83
C PRO A 206 -4.12 21.01 5.52
N GLY A 207 -3.85 22.24 5.09
CA GLY A 207 -4.38 22.79 3.84
C GLY A 207 -3.91 22.02 2.60
N GLU A 208 -2.60 21.72 2.48
CA GLU A 208 -2.06 20.90 1.39
C GLU A 208 -2.68 19.50 1.37
N LEU A 209 -2.83 18.87 2.54
CA LEU A 209 -3.47 17.56 2.66
C LEU A 209 -4.95 17.60 2.22
N HIS A 210 -5.69 18.65 2.62
CA HIS A 210 -7.08 18.83 2.20
C HIS A 210 -7.20 19.08 0.71
N ALA A 211 -6.30 19.90 0.11
CA ALA A 211 -6.26 20.14 -1.32
C ALA A 211 -6.01 18.84 -2.13
N ALA A 212 -5.06 18.01 -1.68
CA ALA A 212 -4.79 16.71 -2.29
C ALA A 212 -6.00 15.77 -2.18
N CYS A 213 -6.64 15.71 -1.01
CA CYS A 213 -7.85 14.91 -0.79
C CYS A 213 -8.98 15.35 -1.75
N ALA A 214 -9.26 16.65 -1.84
CA ALA A 214 -10.27 17.19 -2.76
C ALA A 214 -9.97 16.86 -4.23
N TYR A 215 -8.69 16.95 -4.64
CA TYR A 215 -8.24 16.56 -5.97
C TYR A 215 -8.58 15.10 -6.27
N HIS A 216 -8.22 14.16 -5.41
CA HIS A 216 -8.47 12.74 -5.62
C HIS A 216 -9.95 12.37 -5.58
N ILE A 217 -10.75 13.04 -4.74
CA ILE A 217 -12.21 12.86 -4.75
C ILE A 217 -12.79 13.33 -6.09
N ARG A 218 -12.31 14.45 -6.62
CA ARG A 218 -12.74 14.92 -7.94
C ARG A 218 -12.41 13.92 -9.04
N GLN A 219 -11.21 13.31 -9.00
CA GLN A 219 -10.84 12.21 -9.89
C GLN A 219 -11.80 11.04 -9.77
N TYR A 220 -12.14 10.63 -8.56
CA TYR A 220 -13.11 9.56 -8.32
C TYR A 220 -14.47 9.86 -8.96
N VAL A 221 -15.00 11.06 -8.75
CA VAL A 221 -16.35 11.45 -9.21
C VAL A 221 -16.42 11.62 -10.72
N THR A 222 -15.40 12.22 -11.33
CA THR A 222 -15.40 12.55 -12.76
C THR A 222 -14.91 11.41 -13.65
N GLY A 223 -14.14 10.48 -13.09
CA GLY A 223 -13.48 9.41 -13.84
C GLY A 223 -12.46 9.92 -14.89
N HIS A 224 -12.13 11.22 -14.86
CA HIS A 224 -11.16 11.84 -15.75
C HIS A 224 -9.84 12.06 -15.03
N GLU A 225 -8.74 11.85 -15.73
CA GLU A 225 -7.43 12.32 -15.33
C GLU A 225 -7.44 13.86 -15.36
N ALA A 226 -7.76 14.50 -14.23
CA ALA A 226 -7.57 15.92 -14.10
C ALA A 226 -6.06 16.18 -13.99
N VAL A 227 -5.55 17.09 -14.81
CA VAL A 227 -4.13 17.46 -14.75
C VAL A 227 -3.91 18.26 -13.46
N TRP A 228 -3.16 17.69 -12.53
CA TRP A 228 -2.66 18.42 -11.36
C TRP A 228 -1.73 19.55 -11.82
N ARG A 229 -2.07 20.79 -11.49
CA ARG A 229 -1.31 21.98 -11.91
C ARG A 229 -0.27 22.46 -10.89
N GLY A 230 0.05 21.69 -9.88
CA GLY A 230 0.82 22.15 -8.72
C GLY A 230 2.32 21.86 -8.72
N VAL A 231 2.79 20.79 -9.36
CA VAL A 231 4.22 20.43 -9.41
C VAL A 231 4.55 19.90 -10.80
N PRO A 232 5.58 20.43 -11.50
CA PRO A 232 6.06 19.81 -12.73
C PRO A 232 6.64 18.45 -12.41
N SER A 233 6.09 17.39 -13.01
CA SER A 233 6.67 16.04 -12.92
C SER A 233 8.09 16.08 -13.48
N PRO A 234 9.11 15.60 -12.74
CA PRO A 234 10.43 15.39 -13.33
C PRO A 234 10.32 14.22 -14.30
N ASP A 235 10.51 14.50 -15.58
CA ASP A 235 10.61 13.57 -16.70
C ASP A 235 9.36 12.75 -17.07
N GLU A 236 8.43 13.38 -17.76
CA GLU A 236 7.38 12.68 -18.53
C GLU A 236 7.91 11.79 -19.67
N SER A 237 9.21 11.79 -19.95
CA SER A 237 9.80 11.09 -21.10
C SER A 237 10.18 9.62 -20.84
N ALA A 238 10.25 9.16 -19.59
CA ALA A 238 10.80 7.84 -19.27
C ALA A 238 9.78 6.70 -19.07
N ASN A 239 8.47 6.97 -18.89
CA ASN A 239 7.52 5.96 -18.44
C ASN A 239 6.31 5.71 -19.36
N GLN A 240 6.46 5.81 -20.68
CA GLN A 240 5.40 5.37 -21.61
C GLN A 240 5.37 3.84 -21.88
N THR A 241 6.10 3.03 -21.16
CA THR A 241 6.18 1.59 -21.42
C THR A 241 5.12 0.73 -20.68
N GLY A 242 4.25 1.33 -19.86
CA GLY A 242 3.19 0.65 -19.10
C GLY A 242 1.81 0.63 -19.75
N LYS A 243 1.65 1.00 -21.02
CA LYS A 243 0.36 0.85 -21.69
C LYS A 243 0.02 -0.63 -21.85
N ALA A 244 -1.04 -1.05 -21.17
CA ALA A 244 -1.63 -2.39 -21.25
C ALA A 244 -1.70 -2.87 -22.70
N ALA A 245 -1.01 -3.97 -23.00
CA ALA A 245 -0.93 -4.60 -24.33
C ALA A 245 -2.27 -5.16 -24.84
N THR A 246 -3.41 -4.81 -24.24
CA THR A 246 -4.72 -5.43 -24.56
C THR A 246 -5.78 -4.49 -25.09
N GLY A 247 -5.53 -3.22 -25.31
CA GLY A 247 -6.54 -2.27 -25.87
C GLY A 247 -7.84 -2.15 -25.07
N LYS A 248 -7.96 -2.78 -23.89
CA LYS A 248 -9.14 -2.65 -23.01
C LYS A 248 -9.08 -1.32 -22.27
N GLN A 249 -10.14 -0.56 -22.39
CA GLN A 249 -10.30 0.70 -21.68
C GLN A 249 -10.43 0.42 -20.18
N VAL A 250 -9.49 0.92 -19.37
CA VAL A 250 -9.56 0.88 -17.91
C VAL A 250 -10.53 1.98 -17.45
N LYS A 251 -11.47 1.61 -16.59
CA LYS A 251 -12.39 2.56 -15.94
C LYS A 251 -11.95 2.76 -14.49
N ARG A 252 -12.00 4.01 -14.01
CA ARG A 252 -11.53 4.42 -12.71
C ARG A 252 -12.63 5.08 -11.88
N GLY A 253 -12.44 5.13 -10.56
CA GLY A 253 -13.34 5.79 -9.62
C GLY A 253 -14.78 5.27 -9.71
N ASP A 254 -15.76 6.15 -9.63
CA ASP A 254 -17.20 5.80 -9.72
C ASP A 254 -17.52 4.95 -10.96
N ALA A 255 -16.97 5.33 -12.11
CA ALA A 255 -17.17 4.57 -13.36
C ALA A 255 -16.56 3.16 -13.30
N GLY A 256 -15.42 3.01 -12.60
CA GLY A 256 -14.79 1.71 -12.36
C GLY A 256 -15.63 0.81 -11.47
N TYR A 257 -16.12 1.34 -10.35
CA TYR A 257 -17.04 0.62 -9.45
C TYR A 257 -18.32 0.18 -10.16
N ARG A 258 -18.96 1.07 -10.91
CA ARG A 258 -20.19 0.74 -11.64
C ARG A 258 -19.96 -0.35 -12.69
N ALA A 259 -18.89 -0.24 -13.49
CA ALA A 259 -18.56 -1.24 -14.50
C ALA A 259 -18.25 -2.61 -13.89
N PHE A 260 -17.52 -2.64 -12.77
CA PHE A 260 -17.25 -3.86 -12.02
C PHE A 260 -18.55 -4.54 -11.55
N VAL A 261 -19.46 -3.77 -10.95
CA VAL A 261 -20.75 -4.29 -10.47
C VAL A 261 -21.68 -4.66 -11.62
N ASP A 262 -21.64 -3.94 -12.74
CA ASP A 262 -22.41 -4.29 -13.93
C ASP A 262 -22.05 -5.66 -14.50
N ASP A 263 -20.77 -6.03 -14.43
CA ASP A 263 -20.28 -7.33 -14.88
C ASP A 263 -20.59 -8.49 -13.92
N PHE A 264 -21.18 -8.24 -12.75
CA PHE A 264 -21.70 -9.33 -11.89
C PHE A 264 -22.72 -10.20 -12.61
N ARG A 265 -23.44 -9.66 -13.62
CA ARG A 265 -24.34 -10.45 -14.49
C ARG A 265 -23.65 -11.67 -15.09
N LEU A 266 -22.35 -11.59 -15.40
CA LEU A 266 -21.58 -12.69 -15.98
C LEU A 266 -21.45 -13.89 -15.03
N LEU A 267 -21.58 -13.68 -13.72
CA LEU A 267 -21.52 -14.74 -12.72
C LEU A 267 -22.67 -15.73 -12.81
N ALA A 268 -23.84 -15.31 -13.34
CA ALA A 268 -25.01 -16.15 -13.41
C ALA A 268 -24.84 -17.36 -14.36
N ASP A 269 -24.04 -17.17 -15.43
CA ASP A 269 -23.83 -18.17 -16.49
C ASP A 269 -22.54 -19.00 -16.27
N MET A 270 -21.77 -18.75 -15.20
CA MET A 270 -20.52 -19.47 -14.92
C MET A 270 -20.78 -20.89 -14.40
N GLU A 271 -19.84 -21.80 -14.66
CA GLU A 271 -19.82 -23.11 -14.00
C GLU A 271 -19.67 -22.95 -12.48
N ASP A 272 -20.12 -23.93 -11.69
CA ASP A 272 -20.22 -23.82 -10.23
C ASP A 272 -18.88 -23.56 -9.55
N GLN A 273 -17.80 -24.17 -10.06
CA GLN A 273 -16.46 -23.97 -9.50
C GLN A 273 -15.94 -22.54 -9.78
N ASP A 274 -16.13 -22.05 -10.98
CA ASP A 274 -15.77 -20.68 -11.36
C ASP A 274 -16.60 -19.68 -10.58
N PHE A 275 -17.91 -19.86 -10.51
CA PHE A 275 -18.80 -19.01 -9.73
C PHE A 275 -18.34 -18.86 -8.28
N ARG A 276 -17.97 -19.98 -7.63
CA ARG A 276 -17.43 -19.96 -6.26
C ARG A 276 -16.13 -19.16 -6.17
N THR A 277 -15.21 -19.43 -7.11
CA THR A 277 -13.91 -18.74 -7.17
C THR A 277 -14.08 -17.24 -7.38
N TYR A 278 -14.92 -16.84 -8.33
CA TYR A 278 -15.17 -15.41 -8.60
C TYR A 278 -15.84 -14.69 -7.42
N CYS A 279 -16.83 -15.30 -6.79
CA CYS A 279 -17.44 -14.72 -5.58
C CYS A 279 -16.43 -14.54 -4.44
N HIS A 280 -15.47 -15.46 -4.31
CA HIS A 280 -14.39 -15.36 -3.34
C HIS A 280 -13.42 -14.22 -3.69
N GLU A 281 -13.00 -14.08 -4.94
CA GLU A 281 -12.12 -12.98 -5.38
C GLU A 281 -12.82 -11.61 -5.25
N ILE A 282 -14.10 -11.50 -5.60
CA ILE A 282 -14.89 -10.28 -5.40
C ILE A 282 -14.96 -9.92 -3.90
N TYR A 283 -15.17 -10.90 -3.03
CA TYR A 283 -15.14 -10.69 -1.58
C TYR A 283 -13.82 -10.09 -1.12
N TYR A 284 -12.69 -10.60 -1.61
CA TYR A 284 -11.37 -10.06 -1.27
C TYR A 284 -11.16 -8.66 -1.83
N ASN A 285 -11.47 -8.44 -3.09
CA ASN A 285 -11.29 -7.14 -3.75
C ASN A 285 -12.09 -6.03 -3.07
N LEU A 286 -13.33 -6.30 -2.65
CA LEU A 286 -14.14 -5.34 -1.92
C LEU A 286 -13.65 -5.11 -0.48
N ARG A 287 -12.97 -6.08 0.11
CA ARG A 287 -12.44 -5.99 1.48
C ARG A 287 -11.08 -5.29 1.52
N LEU A 288 -10.17 -5.62 0.60
CA LEU A 288 -8.77 -5.20 0.63
C LEU A 288 -8.52 -4.13 -0.45
N GLY A 289 -8.37 -2.89 -0.03
CA GLY A 289 -7.96 -1.79 -0.91
C GLY A 289 -9.07 -1.08 -1.67
N SER A 290 -10.36 -1.44 -1.50
CA SER A 290 -11.44 -0.76 -2.23
C SER A 290 -12.58 -0.31 -1.30
N ALA A 291 -13.81 -0.69 -1.54
CA ALA A 291 -15.00 -0.13 -0.91
C ALA A 291 -14.97 -0.08 0.64
N LEU A 292 -14.49 -1.14 1.32
CA LEU A 292 -14.41 -1.16 2.76
C LEU A 292 -13.32 -0.23 3.30
N HIS A 293 -12.13 -0.24 2.70
CA HIS A 293 -11.06 0.68 3.10
C HIS A 293 -11.42 2.14 2.79
N LEU A 294 -12.03 2.40 1.64
CA LEU A 294 -12.48 3.75 1.28
C LEU A 294 -13.40 4.33 2.36
N THR A 295 -14.41 3.59 2.79
CA THR A 295 -15.36 4.06 3.80
C THR A 295 -14.73 4.18 5.19
N ASP A 296 -13.91 3.22 5.60
CA ASP A 296 -13.23 3.23 6.89
C ASP A 296 -12.20 4.38 6.99
N TYR A 297 -11.37 4.55 5.96
CA TYR A 297 -10.38 5.64 5.93
C TYR A 297 -11.02 7.02 5.76
N THR A 298 -12.17 7.12 5.07
CA THR A 298 -12.93 8.38 5.02
C THR A 298 -13.41 8.79 6.41
N ALA A 299 -13.94 7.85 7.20
CA ALA A 299 -14.38 8.13 8.57
C ALA A 299 -13.19 8.54 9.47
N ASP A 300 -12.05 7.81 9.41
CA ASP A 300 -10.85 8.12 10.20
C ASP A 300 -10.25 9.48 9.81
N TYR A 301 -10.17 9.78 8.51
CA TYR A 301 -9.71 11.07 8.02
C TYR A 301 -10.55 12.23 8.55
N CYS A 302 -11.88 12.14 8.40
CA CYS A 302 -12.78 13.17 8.90
C CYS A 302 -12.71 13.34 10.42
N LEU A 303 -12.56 12.25 11.17
CA LEU A 303 -12.43 12.29 12.63
C LEU A 303 -11.14 13.01 13.06
N ARG A 304 -10.01 12.74 12.40
CA ARG A 304 -8.71 13.37 12.69
C ARG A 304 -8.69 14.85 12.36
N HIS A 305 -9.38 15.24 11.31
CA HIS A 305 -9.41 16.61 10.79
C HIS A 305 -10.70 17.35 11.12
N GLN A 306 -11.48 16.87 12.10
CA GLN A 306 -12.78 17.46 12.43
C GLN A 306 -12.69 18.94 12.81
N ALA A 307 -11.60 19.34 13.45
CA ALA A 307 -11.37 20.73 13.86
C ALA A 307 -11.21 21.69 12.65
N THR A 308 -10.59 21.23 11.57
CA THR A 308 -10.37 22.03 10.35
C THR A 308 -11.51 21.89 9.35
N LEU A 309 -12.10 20.70 9.23
CA LEU A 309 -13.25 20.44 8.35
C LEU A 309 -14.58 20.99 8.89
N GLY A 310 -14.60 21.36 10.17
CA GLY A 310 -15.78 21.93 10.83
C GLY A 310 -16.85 20.88 11.21
N PRO A 311 -17.99 21.35 11.77
CA PRO A 311 -19.01 20.47 12.36
C PRO A 311 -19.71 19.57 11.34
N GLN A 312 -19.70 19.92 10.06
CA GLN A 312 -20.30 19.09 9.00
C GLN A 312 -19.53 17.80 8.73
N ALA A 313 -18.26 17.71 9.18
CA ALA A 313 -17.48 16.48 9.12
C ALA A 313 -18.15 15.32 9.87
N GLN A 314 -18.87 15.62 10.96
CA GLN A 314 -19.62 14.60 11.71
C GLN A 314 -20.63 13.85 10.82
N HIS A 315 -21.32 14.56 9.94
CA HIS A 315 -22.26 13.92 9.02
C HIS A 315 -21.57 13.00 8.01
N VAL A 316 -20.38 13.39 7.52
CA VAL A 316 -19.58 12.50 6.62
C VAL A 316 -19.11 11.26 7.37
N ILE A 317 -18.69 11.40 8.63
CA ILE A 317 -18.31 10.25 9.49
C ILE A 317 -19.47 9.25 9.61
N GLU A 318 -20.67 9.73 9.92
CA GLU A 318 -21.87 8.89 10.08
C GLU A 318 -22.24 8.19 8.77
N LEU A 319 -22.17 8.88 7.63
CA LEU A 319 -22.38 8.28 6.31
C LEU A 319 -21.34 7.20 6.01
N ALA A 320 -20.07 7.45 6.27
CA ALA A 320 -18.98 6.52 6.04
C ALA A 320 -19.11 5.26 6.90
N GLN A 321 -19.42 5.41 8.17
CA GLN A 321 -19.65 4.28 9.09
C GLN A 321 -20.86 3.44 8.68
N SER A 322 -21.96 4.08 8.29
CA SER A 322 -23.15 3.39 7.77
C SER A 322 -22.83 2.61 6.48
N LEU A 323 -22.12 3.25 5.56
CA LEU A 323 -21.68 2.61 4.30
C LEU A 323 -20.73 1.44 4.55
N TYR A 324 -19.77 1.59 5.46
CA TYR A 324 -18.88 0.50 5.86
C TYR A 324 -19.68 -0.73 6.32
N ALA A 325 -20.65 -0.54 7.21
CA ALA A 325 -21.49 -1.62 7.72
C ALA A 325 -22.31 -2.29 6.60
N ASP A 326 -22.83 -1.51 5.66
CA ASP A 326 -23.65 -2.05 4.57
C ASP A 326 -22.79 -2.75 3.49
N TRP A 327 -21.62 -2.19 3.15
CA TRP A 327 -20.63 -2.87 2.28
C TRP A 327 -20.14 -4.18 2.90
N HIS A 328 -19.87 -4.18 4.20
CA HIS A 328 -19.44 -5.39 4.91
C HIS A 328 -20.51 -6.50 4.85
N LYS A 329 -21.79 -6.15 5.09
CA LYS A 329 -22.92 -7.09 4.97
C LYS A 329 -23.04 -7.63 3.53
N LEU A 330 -22.97 -6.75 2.52
CA LEU A 330 -23.05 -7.16 1.12
C LEU A 330 -21.87 -8.06 0.74
N ASN A 331 -20.68 -7.73 1.18
CA ASN A 331 -19.47 -8.49 0.92
C ASN A 331 -19.57 -9.93 1.47
N LEU A 332 -20.01 -10.07 2.73
CA LEU A 332 -20.29 -11.39 3.33
C LEU A 332 -21.41 -12.12 2.59
N TYR A 333 -22.40 -11.41 2.08
CA TYR A 333 -23.50 -12.00 1.32
C TYR A 333 -23.03 -12.56 -0.03
N ILE A 334 -22.14 -11.84 -0.73
CA ILE A 334 -21.46 -12.32 -1.96
C ILE A 334 -20.70 -13.63 -1.67
N TYR A 335 -19.86 -13.63 -0.63
CA TYR A 335 -19.09 -14.80 -0.25
C TYR A 335 -19.98 -16.02 0.03
N LYS A 336 -21.02 -15.85 0.85
CA LYS A 336 -21.99 -16.92 1.18
C LYS A 336 -22.76 -17.38 -0.06
N THR A 337 -23.09 -16.48 -0.98
CA THR A 337 -23.76 -16.79 -2.24
C THR A 337 -22.91 -17.71 -3.11
N GLY A 338 -21.58 -17.42 -3.20
CA GLY A 338 -20.63 -18.29 -3.89
C GLY A 338 -20.50 -19.68 -3.24
N LEU A 339 -20.35 -19.74 -1.92
CA LEU A 339 -20.28 -21.02 -1.19
C LEU A 339 -21.52 -21.89 -1.38
N GLN A 340 -22.70 -21.28 -1.45
CA GLN A 340 -23.99 -21.96 -1.55
C GLN A 340 -24.49 -22.12 -3.00
N LEU A 341 -23.70 -21.66 -3.99
CA LEU A 341 -24.02 -21.72 -5.42
C LEU A 341 -25.38 -21.07 -5.78
N ARG A 342 -25.75 -19.99 -5.10
CA ARG A 342 -27.03 -19.30 -5.25
C ARG A 342 -26.99 -18.25 -6.35
N LYS A 343 -26.71 -18.63 -7.60
CA LYS A 343 -26.57 -17.74 -8.76
C LYS A 343 -27.78 -16.83 -8.97
N GLN A 344 -28.98 -17.29 -8.62
CA GLN A 344 -30.22 -16.50 -8.70
C GLN A 344 -30.23 -15.26 -7.80
N ARG A 345 -29.27 -15.11 -6.88
CA ARG A 345 -29.12 -13.90 -6.05
C ARG A 345 -28.30 -12.78 -6.69
N ILE A 346 -27.66 -13.05 -7.81
CA ILE A 346 -26.78 -12.07 -8.47
C ILE A 346 -27.51 -10.77 -8.84
N PRO A 347 -28.73 -10.77 -9.38
CA PRO A 347 -29.44 -9.51 -9.66
C PRO A 347 -29.68 -8.66 -8.41
N GLU A 348 -30.06 -9.28 -7.28
CA GLU A 348 -30.22 -8.59 -5.99
C GLU A 348 -28.91 -8.01 -5.48
N ILE A 349 -27.81 -8.77 -5.55
CA ILE A 349 -26.47 -8.32 -5.15
C ILE A 349 -26.05 -7.11 -5.97
N ARG A 350 -26.25 -7.16 -7.30
CA ARG A 350 -25.91 -6.07 -8.20
C ARG A 350 -26.69 -4.80 -7.86
N GLU A 351 -28.00 -4.88 -7.68
CA GLU A 351 -28.83 -3.72 -7.31
C GLU A 351 -28.38 -3.09 -6.00
N ARG A 352 -28.14 -3.90 -4.97
CA ARG A 352 -27.62 -3.43 -3.68
C ARG A 352 -26.27 -2.74 -3.82
N ALA A 353 -25.35 -3.33 -4.59
CA ALA A 353 -24.02 -2.76 -4.82
C ALA A 353 -24.11 -1.40 -5.54
N LEU A 354 -24.95 -1.27 -6.57
CA LEU A 354 -25.16 0.01 -7.26
C LEU A 354 -25.71 1.10 -6.35
N ASN A 355 -26.64 0.75 -5.45
CA ASN A 355 -27.14 1.69 -4.43
C ASN A 355 -26.03 2.13 -3.47
N LEU A 356 -25.15 1.21 -3.03
CA LEU A 356 -24.02 1.56 -2.17
C LEU A 356 -23.01 2.47 -2.88
N ILE A 357 -22.74 2.25 -4.17
CA ILE A 357 -21.88 3.12 -4.99
C ILE A 357 -22.45 4.54 -5.05
N GLU A 358 -23.74 4.69 -5.26
CA GLU A 358 -24.38 6.01 -5.30
C GLU A 358 -24.25 6.75 -3.95
N ARG A 359 -24.49 6.06 -2.86
CA ARG A 359 -24.33 6.61 -1.50
C ARG A 359 -22.87 6.96 -1.20
N GLN A 360 -21.93 6.13 -1.67
CA GLN A 360 -20.48 6.36 -1.53
C GLN A 360 -20.05 7.60 -2.30
N ARG A 361 -20.52 7.76 -3.53
CA ARG A 361 -20.31 8.97 -4.33
C ARG A 361 -20.83 10.21 -3.60
N HIS A 362 -22.04 10.18 -3.11
CA HIS A 362 -22.64 11.30 -2.36
C HIS A 362 -21.84 11.66 -1.10
N MET A 363 -21.35 10.66 -0.35
CA MET A 363 -20.46 10.86 0.79
C MET A 363 -19.17 11.59 0.39
N LEU A 364 -18.52 11.14 -0.69
CA LEU A 364 -17.29 11.75 -1.20
C LEU A 364 -17.52 13.17 -1.71
N GLU A 365 -18.61 13.45 -2.42
CA GLU A 365 -18.98 14.81 -2.87
C GLU A 365 -19.11 15.76 -1.68
N LYS A 366 -19.70 15.32 -0.56
CA LYS A 366 -19.76 16.11 0.68
C LYS A 366 -18.36 16.34 1.25
N LEU A 367 -17.52 15.32 1.34
CA LEU A 367 -16.14 15.46 1.82
C LEU A 367 -15.34 16.43 0.93
N MET A 368 -15.50 16.35 -0.39
CA MET A 368 -14.83 17.25 -1.34
C MET A 368 -15.10 18.73 -1.01
N VAL A 369 -16.37 19.08 -0.80
CA VAL A 369 -16.76 20.46 -0.43
C VAL A 369 -16.07 20.90 0.88
N LEU A 370 -16.02 20.03 1.89
CA LEU A 370 -15.38 20.35 3.17
C LEU A 370 -13.86 20.50 3.03
N THR A 371 -13.23 19.65 2.25
CA THR A 371 -11.77 19.71 2.04
C THR A 371 -11.37 20.90 1.17
N GLU A 372 -12.15 21.30 0.17
CA GLU A 372 -11.94 22.52 -0.60
C GLU A 372 -12.02 23.77 0.28
N GLN A 373 -13.02 23.85 1.16
CA GLN A 373 -13.18 24.96 2.09
C GLN A 373 -12.08 25.04 3.17
N ALA A 374 -11.51 23.91 3.54
CA ALA A 374 -10.46 23.84 4.55
C ALA A 374 -9.04 23.99 3.96
N ALA A 375 -8.90 23.94 2.66
CA ALA A 375 -7.63 24.16 1.94
C ALA A 375 -7.31 25.65 1.71
N ASP A 376 -8.36 26.50 1.68
CA ASP A 376 -8.28 27.96 1.58
C ASP A 376 -7.89 28.61 2.92
#